data_3f2946b8cedcc544d3d470afd10ef825
#
_entry.id   3f2946b8cedcc544d3d470afd10ef825
#
_cell.length_a   1.000
_cell.length_b   1.000
_cell.length_c   1.000
_cell.angle_alpha   90.00
_cell.angle_beta   90.00
_cell.angle_gamma   90.00
#
_symmetry.space_group_name_H-M   'P 1'
#
loop_
_entity.id
_entity.type
_entity.pdbx_description
1 polymer ?
#
loop_
_entity_poly.entity_id
_entity_poly.type
_entity_poly.pdbx_seq_one_letter_code
_entity_poly.pdbx_strand_id
1 'polypeptide(L)'
;LPISNPDYEKVAGSIVCFFNYNSPVCSPTMRGTEEQSMVSAVPCAINEKTDLALLELLQTPPVYYRPYYAGWNAMDAGVAPYSGIHHPGGSVKRINKYTGELNVASFDITHFKENNHWHIPRWNDGSTASGSSGSPLFDAQDMVVGALSGGSSNCTFIPGHPTLKGPINDYYYTLKDSWAPDTTKEITLKYWLNPKSFPIYKIEGLDPYGDAAAVRLSNLTNNGNRNNIEALKVALPDSGFVFGTNTTNPESFAEGYSISGEKVRIHGVFMVTPSAIGSWKDSKVTISVYNGNGKPGQLIHSQIFKPTYTNLDASKTGFIETDKPLTRDMETFVPFTSRVVDENEFYISYTIENVAGDTIAVYNLKSGESTKNTAWIKRGGEWTEASNVINFATSLFIDPVVQYMESSGENPVGIEPEDLNPAIRVFTGADRKQLYILTSEPGESVQVELLSVTGKLIQTNSFRSNQITLPISHLSRGIYIVNVKTEKTRYATKIVL
;
A
#
# COMPACT_ATOMS: atom_id res chain seq x y z
N LEU A 1 2.21 -22.29 4.54
CA LEU A 1 1.72 -23.07 5.69
C LEU A 1 2.65 -24.26 5.92
N PRO A 2 2.97 -24.67 7.18
CA PRO A 2 3.80 -25.82 7.42
C PRO A 2 3.15 -27.10 6.88
N ILE A 3 3.89 -27.92 6.16
CA ILE A 3 3.44 -29.18 5.57
C ILE A 3 2.80 -30.12 6.61
N SER A 4 3.28 -30.06 7.84
CA SER A 4 2.83 -30.91 8.94
C SER A 4 1.67 -30.34 9.77
N ASN A 5 1.16 -29.16 9.44
CA ASN A 5 0.09 -28.53 10.20
C ASN A 5 -1.28 -28.85 9.56
N PRO A 6 -2.12 -29.69 10.20
CA PRO A 6 -3.43 -30.05 9.66
C PRO A 6 -4.47 -28.93 9.85
N ASP A 7 -4.18 -27.89 10.63
CA ASP A 7 -5.14 -26.85 10.98
C ASP A 7 -4.94 -25.59 10.12
N TYR A 8 -5.08 -25.75 8.81
CA TYR A 8 -4.89 -24.66 7.84
C TYR A 8 -5.86 -23.48 8.08
N GLU A 9 -7.10 -23.74 8.48
CA GLU A 9 -8.09 -22.69 8.74
C GLU A 9 -7.67 -21.82 9.91
N LYS A 10 -7.18 -22.44 10.99
CA LYS A 10 -6.69 -21.70 12.16
C LYS A 10 -5.45 -20.89 11.83
N VAL A 11 -4.51 -21.46 11.09
CA VAL A 11 -3.30 -20.75 10.67
C VAL A 11 -3.66 -19.59 9.75
N ALA A 12 -4.52 -19.81 8.75
CA ALA A 12 -4.99 -18.75 7.86
C ALA A 12 -5.75 -17.66 8.61
N GLY A 13 -6.59 -18.04 9.58
CA GLY A 13 -7.31 -17.09 10.44
C GLY A 13 -6.41 -16.22 11.30
N SER A 14 -5.17 -16.62 11.55
CA SER A 14 -4.18 -15.86 12.34
C SER A 14 -3.20 -15.04 11.50
N ILE A 15 -3.29 -15.11 10.16
CA ILE A 15 -2.40 -14.36 9.27
C ILE A 15 -2.70 -12.87 9.36
N VAL A 16 -1.62 -12.09 9.32
CA VAL A 16 -1.67 -10.64 9.21
C VAL A 16 -0.88 -10.20 8.00
N CYS A 17 -1.54 -9.48 7.11
CA CYS A 17 -0.94 -8.90 5.92
C CYS A 17 -0.66 -7.42 6.16
N PHE A 18 0.60 -7.02 6.12
CA PHE A 18 1.01 -5.62 6.15
C PHE A 18 1.16 -5.09 4.73
N PHE A 19 0.47 -3.98 4.45
CA PHE A 19 0.58 -3.28 3.19
C PHE A 19 1.60 -2.15 3.32
N ASN A 20 2.30 -1.86 2.22
CA ASN A 20 3.27 -0.75 2.16
C ASN A 20 4.33 -0.79 3.28
N TYR A 21 4.71 -1.99 3.75
CA TYR A 21 5.79 -2.16 4.70
C TYR A 21 7.14 -1.86 4.01
N ASN A 22 7.34 -0.59 3.70
CA ASN A 22 8.46 -0.06 2.92
C ASN A 22 9.33 0.83 3.79
N SER A 23 10.55 1.11 3.31
CA SER A 23 11.36 2.21 3.82
C SER A 23 11.53 3.25 2.70
N PRO A 24 11.45 4.55 3.02
CA PRO A 24 11.74 5.61 2.06
C PRO A 24 13.22 5.70 1.71
N VAL A 25 14.06 4.98 2.45
CA VAL A 25 15.52 4.99 2.33
C VAL A 25 16.06 3.58 2.16
N CYS A 26 17.19 3.44 1.51
CA CYS A 26 17.86 2.14 1.35
C CYS A 26 18.46 1.59 2.66
N SER A 27 18.51 2.39 3.73
CA SER A 27 19.05 1.97 5.02
C SER A 27 18.12 0.99 5.73
N PRO A 28 18.59 -0.19 6.15
CA PRO A 28 17.77 -1.17 6.86
C PRO A 28 17.39 -0.75 8.29
N THR A 29 17.85 0.40 8.77
CA THR A 29 17.59 0.89 10.12
C THR A 29 16.25 1.62 10.26
N MET A 30 15.59 1.97 9.15
CA MET A 30 14.25 2.53 9.16
C MET A 30 13.20 1.43 9.05
N ARG A 31 12.21 1.51 9.91
CA ARG A 31 11.08 0.58 9.94
C ARG A 31 9.96 1.07 9.03
N GLY A 32 9.29 0.15 8.36
CA GLY A 32 8.06 0.45 7.62
C GLY A 32 6.86 0.67 8.57
N THR A 33 5.74 1.13 8.02
CA THR A 33 4.48 1.25 8.76
C THR A 33 3.84 -0.12 8.99
N GLU A 34 3.24 -0.31 10.15
CA GLU A 34 2.40 -1.47 10.49
C GLU A 34 0.90 -1.10 10.54
N GLU A 35 0.57 0.16 10.32
CA GLU A 35 -0.81 0.67 10.41
C GLU A 35 -1.69 0.18 9.26
N GLN A 36 -1.10 -0.04 8.10
CA GLN A 36 -1.82 -0.55 6.94
C GLN A 36 -1.78 -2.07 6.93
N SER A 37 -2.65 -2.68 7.71
CA SER A 37 -2.68 -4.13 7.80
C SER A 37 -4.10 -4.69 7.73
N MET A 38 -4.17 -5.96 7.38
CA MET A 38 -5.39 -6.75 7.37
C MET A 38 -5.15 -8.06 8.09
N VAL A 39 -6.13 -8.48 8.84
CA VAL A 39 -6.07 -9.71 9.63
C VAL A 39 -6.99 -10.76 9.06
N SER A 40 -6.58 -12.00 9.21
CA SER A 40 -7.36 -13.18 8.86
C SER A 40 -7.55 -13.41 7.36
N ALA A 41 -7.46 -14.65 6.98
CA ALA A 41 -7.72 -15.15 5.64
C ALA A 41 -8.39 -16.52 5.71
N VAL A 42 -8.94 -16.97 4.59
CA VAL A 42 -9.51 -18.32 4.42
C VAL A 42 -8.65 -19.08 3.44
N PRO A 43 -8.31 -20.36 3.71
CA PRO A 43 -7.62 -21.17 2.73
C PRO A 43 -8.54 -21.50 1.55
N CYS A 44 -8.07 -21.26 0.34
CA CYS A 44 -8.77 -21.57 -0.90
C CYS A 44 -8.22 -22.84 -1.55
N ALA A 45 -6.91 -22.88 -1.77
CA ALA A 45 -6.25 -24.07 -2.28
C ALA A 45 -4.89 -24.25 -1.59
N ILE A 46 -4.63 -25.47 -1.14
CA ILE A 46 -3.35 -25.86 -0.54
C ILE A 46 -2.90 -27.16 -1.17
N ASN A 47 -1.72 -27.15 -1.75
CA ASN A 47 -1.12 -28.34 -2.33
C ASN A 47 0.34 -28.46 -1.89
N GLU A 48 0.57 -29.32 -0.90
CA GLU A 48 1.90 -29.54 -0.33
C GLU A 48 2.91 -30.07 -1.36
N LYS A 49 2.44 -30.83 -2.36
CA LYS A 49 3.33 -31.40 -3.39
C LYS A 49 3.84 -30.37 -4.38
N THR A 50 3.14 -29.26 -4.55
CA THR A 50 3.56 -28.15 -5.39
C THR A 50 3.91 -26.90 -4.58
N ASP A 51 3.97 -27.00 -3.26
CA ASP A 51 4.26 -25.92 -2.31
C ASP A 51 3.29 -24.71 -2.44
N LEU A 52 2.07 -25.00 -2.85
CA LEU A 52 1.05 -24.00 -3.10
C LEU A 52 0.23 -23.70 -1.84
N ALA A 53 0.04 -22.43 -1.53
CA ALA A 53 -1.03 -21.95 -0.65
C ALA A 53 -1.70 -20.72 -1.27
N LEU A 54 -2.98 -20.83 -1.62
CA LEU A 54 -3.83 -19.74 -2.03
C LEU A 54 -4.80 -19.42 -0.90
N LEU A 55 -4.79 -18.18 -0.47
CA LEU A 55 -5.63 -17.66 0.61
C LEU A 55 -6.48 -16.50 0.10
N GLU A 56 -7.69 -16.38 0.62
CA GLU A 56 -8.58 -15.24 0.39
C GLU A 56 -8.63 -14.37 1.64
N LEU A 57 -8.33 -13.08 1.49
CA LEU A 57 -8.50 -12.12 2.59
C LEU A 57 -9.98 -11.97 2.91
N LEU A 58 -10.34 -11.88 4.20
CA LEU A 58 -11.73 -11.72 4.62
C LEU A 58 -12.35 -10.39 4.19
N GLN A 59 -11.52 -9.40 3.88
CA GLN A 59 -11.95 -8.08 3.47
C GLN A 59 -11.13 -7.62 2.26
N THR A 60 -11.72 -6.76 1.44
CA THR A 60 -10.98 -6.07 0.38
C THR A 60 -10.07 -5.02 1.01
N PRO A 61 -8.79 -4.94 0.59
CA PRO A 61 -7.90 -3.90 1.04
C PRO A 61 -8.51 -2.51 0.82
N PRO A 62 -8.47 -1.63 1.84
CA PRO A 62 -8.94 -0.26 1.69
C PRO A 62 -8.24 0.46 0.54
N VAL A 63 -8.96 1.33 -0.14
CA VAL A 63 -8.46 2.08 -1.30
C VAL A 63 -7.17 2.85 -0.98
N TYR A 64 -7.09 3.46 0.19
CA TYR A 64 -5.91 4.21 0.62
C TYR A 64 -4.66 3.36 0.93
N TYR A 65 -4.79 2.01 0.99
CA TYR A 65 -3.62 1.11 1.00
C TYR A 65 -2.98 1.02 -0.39
N ARG A 66 -3.70 1.44 -1.43
CA ARG A 66 -3.27 1.41 -2.83
C ARG A 66 -2.76 0.04 -3.26
N PRO A 67 -3.56 -1.00 -3.06
CA PRO A 67 -3.15 -2.33 -3.47
C PRO A 67 -3.10 -2.40 -5.01
N TYR A 68 -1.99 -2.88 -5.54
CA TYR A 68 -1.91 -3.37 -6.90
C TYR A 68 -2.32 -4.84 -6.90
N TYR A 69 -3.24 -5.20 -7.78
CA TYR A 69 -3.66 -6.58 -7.96
C TYR A 69 -2.80 -7.21 -9.05
N ALA A 70 -1.81 -8.01 -8.64
CA ALA A 70 -0.87 -8.62 -9.56
C ALA A 70 -1.57 -9.55 -10.56
N GLY A 71 -1.16 -9.45 -11.81
CA GLY A 71 -1.49 -10.43 -12.83
C GLY A 71 -0.74 -11.73 -12.60
N TRP A 72 -1.11 -12.77 -13.33
CA TRP A 72 -0.46 -14.07 -13.23
C TRP A 72 -0.35 -14.76 -14.59
N ASN A 73 0.70 -15.58 -14.74
CA ASN A 73 0.92 -16.43 -15.89
C ASN A 73 1.11 -17.89 -15.42
N ALA A 74 0.11 -18.71 -15.70
CA ALA A 74 0.13 -20.15 -15.42
C ALA A 74 0.43 -21.00 -16.66
N MET A 75 0.98 -20.41 -17.71
CA MET A 75 1.26 -21.09 -18.97
C MET A 75 2.73 -21.52 -19.05
N ASP A 76 3.63 -20.60 -18.73
CA ASP A 76 5.07 -20.75 -18.87
C ASP A 76 5.85 -19.87 -17.89
N ALA A 77 7.14 -19.73 -18.10
CA ALA A 77 8.03 -18.86 -17.31
C ALA A 77 7.83 -17.37 -17.55
N GLY A 78 7.05 -16.96 -18.56
CA GLY A 78 7.00 -15.57 -18.99
C GLY A 78 8.30 -15.13 -19.66
N VAL A 79 8.59 -13.84 -19.60
CA VAL A 79 9.70 -13.19 -20.29
C VAL A 79 10.65 -12.54 -19.28
N ALA A 80 11.97 -12.76 -19.48
CA ALA A 80 13.00 -12.05 -18.69
C ALA A 80 13.02 -10.53 -19.02
N PRO A 81 13.48 -9.65 -18.11
CA PRO A 81 14.03 -9.95 -16.79
C PRO A 81 12.94 -10.31 -15.74
N TYR A 82 13.34 -11.07 -14.74
CA TYR A 82 12.47 -11.43 -13.63
C TYR A 82 12.80 -10.60 -12.38
N SER A 83 11.76 -10.32 -11.60
CA SER A 83 11.89 -9.56 -10.35
C SER A 83 11.23 -10.32 -9.20
N GLY A 84 11.93 -10.44 -8.08
CA GLY A 84 11.37 -10.89 -6.82
C GLY A 84 11.10 -9.69 -5.92
N ILE A 85 9.94 -9.64 -5.28
CA ILE A 85 9.60 -8.62 -4.28
C ILE A 85 9.30 -9.32 -2.97
N HIS A 86 10.08 -9.04 -1.93
CA HIS A 86 10.09 -9.87 -0.72
C HIS A 86 10.50 -9.09 0.54
N HIS A 87 10.41 -9.75 1.71
CA HIS A 87 10.75 -9.22 3.03
C HIS A 87 11.76 -10.11 3.75
N PRO A 88 13.04 -10.11 3.34
CA PRO A 88 14.04 -11.00 3.90
C PRO A 88 14.29 -10.67 5.38
N GLY A 89 14.24 -11.69 6.24
CA GLY A 89 14.40 -11.54 7.69
C GLY A 89 13.33 -10.67 8.35
N GLY A 90 12.14 -10.53 7.73
CA GLY A 90 11.10 -9.62 8.21
C GLY A 90 11.45 -8.12 8.04
N SER A 91 12.47 -7.81 7.23
CA SER A 91 12.84 -6.43 6.93
C SER A 91 11.82 -5.77 6.00
N VAL A 92 11.96 -4.45 5.82
CA VAL A 92 11.17 -3.70 4.82
C VAL A 92 11.34 -4.28 3.43
N LYS A 93 10.40 -4.00 2.54
CA LYS A 93 10.35 -4.49 1.17
C LYS A 93 11.70 -4.37 0.45
N ARG A 94 12.10 -5.44 -0.21
CA ARG A 94 13.31 -5.55 -1.03
C ARG A 94 12.94 -6.07 -2.40
N ILE A 95 13.82 -5.78 -3.36
CA ILE A 95 13.72 -6.28 -4.74
C ILE A 95 15.01 -6.97 -5.12
N ASN A 96 14.90 -8.04 -5.88
CA ASN A 96 16.00 -8.70 -6.56
C ASN A 96 15.66 -8.88 -8.04
N LYS A 97 16.68 -8.99 -8.89
CA LYS A 97 16.52 -9.08 -10.35
C LYS A 97 17.35 -10.22 -10.94
N TYR A 98 16.75 -10.92 -11.90
CA TYR A 98 17.36 -11.96 -12.67
C TYR A 98 17.13 -11.74 -14.18
N THR A 99 18.21 -11.68 -14.96
CA THR A 99 18.15 -11.40 -16.40
C THR A 99 18.31 -12.63 -17.28
N GLY A 100 18.58 -13.79 -16.68
CA GLY A 100 18.70 -15.05 -17.41
C GLY A 100 17.35 -15.71 -17.66
N GLU A 101 17.38 -16.83 -18.37
CA GLU A 101 16.20 -17.66 -18.59
C GLU A 101 15.91 -18.56 -17.38
N LEU A 102 14.64 -18.76 -17.06
CA LEU A 102 14.23 -19.71 -16.05
C LEU A 102 14.21 -21.12 -16.62
N ASN A 103 14.81 -22.03 -15.89
CA ASN A 103 14.77 -23.45 -16.19
C ASN A 103 13.94 -24.21 -15.14
N VAL A 104 13.25 -25.25 -15.56
CA VAL A 104 12.57 -26.15 -14.64
C VAL A 104 13.58 -26.99 -13.89
N ALA A 105 13.39 -27.11 -12.57
CA ALA A 105 14.23 -27.92 -11.70
C ALA A 105 13.42 -28.61 -10.60
N SER A 106 14.05 -29.56 -9.96
CA SER A 106 13.54 -30.21 -8.76
C SER A 106 14.16 -29.58 -7.52
N PHE A 107 13.34 -29.32 -6.52
CA PHE A 107 13.76 -28.80 -5.21
C PHE A 107 13.13 -29.68 -4.14
N ASP A 108 13.93 -30.17 -3.19
CA ASP A 108 13.50 -31.01 -2.08
C ASP A 108 12.48 -32.09 -2.48
N ILE A 109 12.91 -33.01 -3.34
CA ILE A 109 12.07 -34.06 -3.91
C ILE A 109 11.46 -35.02 -2.88
N THR A 110 11.91 -34.99 -1.64
CA THR A 110 11.30 -35.74 -0.54
C THR A 110 9.95 -35.18 -0.14
N HIS A 111 9.76 -33.88 -0.31
CA HIS A 111 8.54 -33.17 0.02
C HIS A 111 7.74 -32.76 -1.22
N PHE A 112 8.41 -32.24 -2.25
CA PHE A 112 7.76 -31.69 -3.42
C PHE A 112 7.85 -32.60 -4.64
N LYS A 113 6.99 -32.31 -5.61
CA LYS A 113 6.97 -32.99 -6.90
C LYS A 113 8.26 -32.65 -7.68
N GLU A 114 8.80 -33.61 -8.40
CA GLU A 114 9.93 -33.37 -9.31
C GLU A 114 9.55 -32.40 -10.43
N ASN A 115 10.52 -31.61 -10.88
CA ASN A 115 10.39 -30.67 -11.99
C ASN A 115 9.23 -29.66 -11.82
N ASN A 116 9.04 -29.18 -10.60
CA ASN A 116 7.95 -28.30 -10.22
C ASN A 116 8.39 -26.85 -9.89
N HIS A 117 9.69 -26.57 -10.05
CA HIS A 117 10.23 -25.27 -9.64
C HIS A 117 10.93 -24.58 -10.79
N TRP A 118 10.79 -23.25 -10.84
CA TRP A 118 11.70 -22.38 -11.57
C TRP A 118 12.98 -22.23 -10.77
N HIS A 119 14.12 -22.40 -11.41
CA HIS A 119 15.44 -22.29 -10.80
C HIS A 119 16.11 -20.98 -11.21
N ILE A 120 16.53 -20.22 -10.23
CA ILE A 120 17.39 -19.05 -10.36
C ILE A 120 18.78 -19.40 -9.83
N PRO A 121 19.75 -19.70 -10.70
CA PRO A 121 21.07 -20.12 -10.27
C PRO A 121 21.85 -19.02 -9.54
N ARG A 122 21.62 -17.77 -9.91
CA ARG A 122 22.22 -16.59 -9.26
C ARG A 122 21.46 -15.32 -9.66
N TRP A 123 21.10 -14.52 -8.70
CA TRP A 123 20.55 -13.19 -8.94
C TRP A 123 21.62 -12.24 -9.53
N ASN A 124 21.21 -11.39 -10.45
CA ASN A 124 22.07 -10.33 -10.98
C ASN A 124 22.15 -9.15 -10.01
N ASP A 125 21.07 -8.88 -9.30
CA ASP A 125 20.98 -7.83 -8.30
C ASP A 125 20.11 -8.29 -7.13
N GLY A 126 20.46 -7.89 -5.91
CA GLY A 126 19.73 -8.26 -4.70
C GLY A 126 19.95 -9.72 -4.28
N SER A 127 19.16 -10.18 -3.31
CA SER A 127 19.22 -11.52 -2.71
C SER A 127 17.94 -11.83 -1.97
N THR A 128 17.54 -13.09 -1.93
CA THR A 128 16.59 -13.59 -0.94
C THR A 128 17.31 -13.98 0.35
N ALA A 129 16.57 -14.21 1.40
CA ALA A 129 17.02 -14.77 2.66
C ALA A 129 15.85 -15.42 3.40
N SER A 130 16.10 -16.05 4.53
CA SER A 130 15.05 -16.57 5.42
C SER A 130 13.97 -15.51 5.65
N GLY A 131 12.70 -15.90 5.54
CA GLY A 131 11.55 -14.99 5.58
C GLY A 131 11.10 -14.46 4.21
N SER A 132 11.87 -14.70 3.13
CA SER A 132 11.42 -14.40 1.76
C SER A 132 10.49 -15.46 1.17
N SER A 133 10.32 -16.61 1.81
CA SER A 133 9.47 -17.72 1.37
C SER A 133 8.04 -17.24 1.09
N GLY A 134 7.43 -17.76 0.01
CA GLY A 134 6.11 -17.36 -0.46
C GLY A 134 6.09 -16.06 -1.28
N SER A 135 7.22 -15.35 -1.40
CA SER A 135 7.27 -14.13 -2.21
C SER A 135 7.14 -14.42 -3.71
N PRO A 136 6.42 -13.54 -4.46
CA PRO A 136 6.19 -13.74 -5.87
C PRO A 136 7.42 -13.51 -6.72
N LEU A 137 7.53 -14.28 -7.81
CA LEU A 137 8.41 -14.02 -8.94
C LEU A 137 7.60 -13.41 -10.08
N PHE A 138 7.96 -12.22 -10.48
CA PHE A 138 7.34 -11.51 -11.60
C PHE A 138 8.19 -11.66 -12.86
N ASP A 139 7.54 -11.81 -14.02
CA ASP A 139 8.18 -11.67 -15.32
C ASP A 139 8.29 -10.20 -15.77
N ALA A 140 8.83 -9.95 -16.94
CA ALA A 140 8.97 -8.59 -17.51
C ALA A 140 7.62 -7.91 -17.88
N GLN A 141 6.52 -8.62 -17.79
CA GLN A 141 5.16 -8.12 -17.99
C GLN A 141 4.42 -7.92 -16.66
N ASP A 142 5.16 -7.91 -15.55
CA ASP A 142 4.64 -7.78 -14.17
C ASP A 142 3.61 -8.84 -13.79
N MET A 143 3.67 -10.02 -14.41
CA MET A 143 2.83 -11.17 -14.07
C MET A 143 3.56 -12.13 -13.15
N VAL A 144 2.88 -12.63 -12.14
CA VAL A 144 3.40 -13.67 -11.25
C VAL A 144 3.51 -14.99 -12.00
N VAL A 145 4.70 -15.57 -12.01
CA VAL A 145 4.98 -16.90 -12.64
C VAL A 145 5.26 -17.99 -11.61
N GLY A 146 5.47 -17.63 -10.36
CA GLY A 146 5.73 -18.56 -9.26
C GLY A 146 5.91 -17.84 -7.93
N ALA A 147 6.13 -18.61 -6.85
CA ALA A 147 6.48 -18.07 -5.54
C ALA A 147 7.60 -18.88 -4.89
N LEU A 148 8.40 -18.21 -4.04
CA LEU A 148 9.64 -18.76 -3.49
C LEU A 148 9.36 -19.90 -2.49
N SER A 149 9.84 -21.09 -2.82
CA SER A 149 9.86 -22.23 -1.89
C SER A 149 11.08 -22.20 -1.00
N GLY A 150 12.25 -21.90 -1.56
CA GLY A 150 13.49 -21.86 -0.79
C GLY A 150 14.72 -21.80 -1.67
N GLY A 151 15.88 -21.99 -1.06
CA GLY A 151 17.16 -21.95 -1.76
C GLY A 151 18.34 -21.84 -0.85
N SER A 152 19.50 -21.54 -1.43
CA SER A 152 20.76 -21.34 -0.71
C SER A 152 21.10 -19.86 -0.52
N SER A 153 20.26 -18.97 -1.00
CA SER A 153 20.47 -17.52 -0.94
C SER A 153 20.48 -17.01 0.49
N ASN A 154 21.34 -16.07 0.76
CA ASN A 154 21.36 -15.33 2.01
C ASN A 154 21.92 -13.93 1.81
N CYS A 155 21.62 -13.03 2.76
CA CYS A 155 22.11 -11.66 2.77
C CYS A 155 23.42 -11.50 3.60
N THR A 156 24.07 -12.59 3.97
CA THR A 156 25.25 -12.53 4.82
C THR A 156 26.46 -12.09 4.01
N PHE A 157 26.96 -10.91 4.30
CA PHE A 157 28.25 -10.45 3.81
C PHE A 157 29.35 -11.13 4.62
N ILE A 158 30.22 -11.88 3.96
CA ILE A 158 31.43 -12.44 4.56
C ILE A 158 32.60 -11.55 4.15
N PRO A 159 33.18 -10.76 5.07
CA PRO A 159 34.35 -9.94 4.77
C PRO A 159 35.49 -10.80 4.22
N GLY A 160 36.15 -10.36 3.12
CA GLY A 160 37.27 -11.08 2.52
C GLY A 160 36.88 -12.17 1.51
N HIS A 161 35.59 -12.43 1.27
CA HIS A 161 35.12 -13.36 0.24
C HIS A 161 34.26 -12.64 -0.82
N PRO A 162 34.86 -11.85 -1.73
CA PRO A 162 34.13 -11.10 -2.74
C PRO A 162 33.35 -11.99 -3.72
N THR A 163 33.74 -13.27 -3.82
CA THR A 163 33.08 -14.27 -4.67
C THR A 163 31.82 -14.88 -4.05
N LEU A 164 31.62 -14.74 -2.75
CA LEU A 164 30.41 -15.15 -2.03
C LEU A 164 29.37 -14.02 -1.97
N LYS A 165 29.53 -13.02 -2.80
CA LYS A 165 28.48 -12.01 -2.99
C LYS A 165 27.25 -12.68 -3.60
N GLY A 166 26.30 -12.82 -2.73
CA GLY A 166 24.94 -13.02 -3.11
C GLY A 166 24.52 -14.44 -3.36
N PRO A 167 23.34 -14.50 -3.65
CA PRO A 167 22.30 -15.44 -3.66
C PRO A 167 22.51 -16.45 -4.77
N ILE A 168 22.48 -17.67 -4.41
CA ILE A 168 22.62 -18.76 -5.35
C ILE A 168 21.53 -19.80 -5.11
N ASN A 169 21.02 -20.35 -6.21
CA ASN A 169 20.09 -21.49 -6.19
C ASN A 169 18.80 -21.23 -5.40
N ASP A 170 18.01 -20.27 -5.88
CA ASP A 170 16.65 -20.07 -5.42
C ASP A 170 15.66 -20.85 -6.31
N TYR A 171 14.62 -21.41 -5.67
CA TYR A 171 13.62 -22.23 -6.29
C TYR A 171 12.23 -21.67 -6.01
N TYR A 172 11.51 -21.37 -7.08
CA TYR A 172 10.14 -20.87 -7.04
C TYR A 172 9.19 -21.93 -7.56
N TYR A 173 8.21 -22.36 -6.76
CA TYR A 173 7.20 -23.26 -7.31
C TYR A 173 6.50 -22.61 -8.51
N THR A 174 6.12 -23.42 -9.51
CA THR A 174 5.55 -22.90 -10.75
C THR A 174 4.03 -22.77 -10.64
N LEU A 175 3.47 -21.62 -11.06
CA LEU A 175 2.01 -21.50 -11.18
C LEU A 175 1.47 -22.49 -12.22
N LYS A 176 2.25 -22.78 -13.25
CA LYS A 176 1.92 -23.73 -14.31
C LYS A 176 1.55 -25.13 -13.75
N ASP A 177 2.39 -25.69 -12.87
CA ASP A 177 2.16 -27.01 -12.32
C ASP A 177 1.11 -27.02 -11.21
N SER A 178 0.84 -25.86 -10.61
CA SER A 178 -0.22 -25.66 -9.61
C SER A 178 -1.56 -25.26 -10.23
N TRP A 179 -1.60 -24.96 -11.54
CA TRP A 179 -2.80 -24.48 -12.22
C TRP A 179 -3.93 -25.48 -12.23
N ALA A 180 -3.66 -26.69 -12.72
CA ALA A 180 -4.65 -27.75 -12.80
C ALA A 180 -3.97 -29.13 -12.61
N PRO A 181 -3.33 -29.37 -11.45
CA PRO A 181 -2.63 -30.63 -11.21
C PRO A 181 -3.60 -31.81 -11.08
N ASP A 182 -4.86 -31.53 -10.74
CA ASP A 182 -5.95 -32.47 -10.51
C ASP A 182 -7.30 -31.76 -10.74
N THR A 183 -8.38 -32.50 -10.64
CA THR A 183 -9.77 -32.00 -10.68
C THR A 183 -10.25 -31.51 -9.32
N THR A 184 -9.49 -31.73 -8.26
CA THR A 184 -9.83 -31.40 -6.87
C THR A 184 -9.69 -29.90 -6.64
N LYS A 185 -10.78 -29.27 -6.24
CA LYS A 185 -10.89 -27.82 -6.03
C LYS A 185 -9.86 -27.29 -5.03
N GLU A 186 -9.68 -28.00 -3.93
CA GLU A 186 -8.89 -27.61 -2.78
C GLU A 186 -7.38 -27.59 -3.04
N ILE A 187 -6.93 -28.15 -4.16
CA ILE A 187 -5.52 -28.21 -4.54
C ILE A 187 -5.22 -27.56 -5.90
N THR A 188 -6.19 -26.86 -6.49
CA THR A 188 -6.15 -26.38 -7.87
C THR A 188 -6.35 -24.87 -7.97
N LEU A 189 -5.37 -24.13 -8.46
CA LEU A 189 -5.49 -22.68 -8.68
C LEU A 189 -6.58 -22.31 -9.67
N LYS A 190 -6.71 -23.07 -10.76
CA LYS A 190 -7.67 -22.80 -11.85
C LYS A 190 -9.09 -22.61 -11.34
N TYR A 191 -9.51 -23.39 -10.37
CA TYR A 191 -10.86 -23.31 -9.82
C TYR A 191 -11.16 -21.94 -9.21
N TRP A 192 -10.18 -21.34 -8.56
CA TRP A 192 -10.31 -20.07 -7.84
C TRP A 192 -10.01 -18.87 -8.73
N LEU A 193 -8.93 -18.93 -9.53
CA LEU A 193 -8.49 -17.84 -10.37
C LEU A 193 -9.20 -17.76 -11.71
N ASN A 194 -9.80 -18.88 -12.16
CA ASN A 194 -10.60 -18.96 -13.38
C ASN A 194 -11.85 -19.83 -13.18
N PRO A 195 -12.78 -19.44 -12.29
CA PRO A 195 -13.93 -20.26 -11.89
C PRO A 195 -14.91 -20.55 -13.02
N LYS A 196 -14.87 -19.77 -14.10
CA LYS A 196 -15.74 -19.98 -15.30
C LYS A 196 -15.08 -20.83 -16.37
N SER A 197 -13.88 -21.35 -16.11
CA SER A 197 -13.15 -22.20 -17.04
C SER A 197 -12.97 -21.61 -18.44
N PHE A 198 -12.78 -20.28 -18.54
CA PHE A 198 -12.38 -19.68 -19.80
C PHE A 198 -11.04 -20.29 -20.28
N PRO A 199 -10.76 -20.30 -21.59
CA PRO A 199 -9.49 -20.77 -22.11
C PRO A 199 -8.36 -19.74 -21.91
N ILE A 200 -8.23 -19.23 -20.66
CA ILE A 200 -7.21 -18.29 -20.26
C ILE A 200 -6.26 -18.94 -19.26
N TYR A 201 -4.98 -18.68 -19.43
CA TYR A 201 -3.89 -19.18 -18.59
C TYR A 201 -3.02 -18.04 -18.06
N LYS A 202 -3.36 -16.80 -18.39
CA LYS A 202 -2.72 -15.59 -17.90
C LYS A 202 -3.73 -14.44 -17.86
N ILE A 203 -3.47 -13.51 -16.96
CA ILE A 203 -4.23 -12.27 -16.83
C ILE A 203 -3.26 -11.16 -16.44
N GLU A 204 -3.45 -9.98 -17.01
CA GLU A 204 -2.69 -8.80 -16.63
C GLU A 204 -3.07 -8.31 -15.24
N GLY A 205 -2.14 -7.61 -14.59
CA GLY A 205 -2.40 -6.98 -13.31
C GLY A 205 -3.41 -5.85 -13.42
N LEU A 206 -4.00 -5.51 -12.31
CA LEU A 206 -4.94 -4.40 -12.20
C LEU A 206 -4.43 -3.39 -11.19
N ASP A 207 -4.14 -2.19 -11.66
CA ASP A 207 -4.07 -1.00 -10.81
C ASP A 207 -5.46 -0.35 -10.80
N PRO A 208 -6.21 -0.42 -9.68
CA PRO A 208 -7.53 0.18 -9.61
C PRO A 208 -7.50 1.72 -9.62
N TYR A 209 -6.32 2.32 -9.63
CA TYR A 209 -6.13 3.78 -9.68
C TYR A 209 -5.82 4.31 -11.09
N GLY A 210 -5.77 3.40 -12.09
CA GLY A 210 -5.50 3.73 -13.49
C GLY A 210 -4.03 4.00 -13.79
N ASP A 211 -3.74 4.31 -15.05
CA ASP A 211 -2.38 4.54 -15.57
C ASP A 211 -1.68 5.77 -14.94
N ALA A 212 -2.44 6.68 -14.32
CA ALA A 212 -1.88 7.75 -13.51
C ALA A 212 -1.35 7.17 -12.20
N ALA A 213 -0.17 6.58 -12.24
CA ALA A 213 0.51 6.07 -11.06
C ALA A 213 0.59 7.15 -9.99
N ALA A 214 0.15 6.83 -8.76
CA ALA A 214 0.43 7.74 -7.68
C ALA A 214 1.92 7.71 -7.39
N VAL A 215 2.46 8.88 -7.27
CA VAL A 215 3.88 9.12 -7.05
C VAL A 215 4.05 9.63 -5.63
N ARG A 216 5.04 9.11 -4.95
CA ARG A 216 5.52 9.71 -3.71
C ARG A 216 6.45 10.87 -4.07
N LEU A 217 6.07 12.09 -3.73
CA LEU A 217 6.95 13.24 -3.85
C LEU A 217 7.84 13.33 -2.62
N SER A 218 9.11 13.65 -2.84
CA SER A 218 10.07 13.88 -1.75
C SER A 218 11.04 14.99 -2.16
N ASN A 219 11.27 15.91 -1.25
CA ASN A 219 12.28 16.97 -1.42
C ASN A 219 13.66 16.52 -0.90
N LEU A 220 13.79 15.30 -0.43
CA LEU A 220 15.05 14.71 0.00
C LEU A 220 15.87 14.33 -1.22
N THR A 221 16.97 14.96 -1.45
CA THR A 221 17.90 14.60 -2.52
C THR A 221 18.64 13.31 -2.19
N ASN A 222 19.03 12.57 -3.24
CA ASN A 222 19.87 11.38 -3.13
C ASN A 222 19.30 10.21 -2.32
N ASN A 223 18.07 9.84 -2.62
CA ASN A 223 17.47 8.59 -2.13
C ASN A 223 17.35 8.47 -0.61
N GLY A 224 17.21 9.58 0.09
CA GLY A 224 16.96 9.56 1.53
C GLY A 224 18.03 8.78 2.30
N ASN A 225 19.29 8.95 1.94
CA ASN A 225 20.38 8.33 2.69
C ASN A 225 20.35 8.87 4.11
N ARG A 226 20.28 7.98 5.10
CA ARG A 226 20.26 8.34 6.51
C ARG A 226 21.46 9.20 6.92
N ASN A 227 22.54 9.16 6.17
CA ASN A 227 23.71 10.03 6.42
C ASN A 227 23.43 11.51 6.15
N ASN A 228 22.42 11.81 5.34
CA ASN A 228 22.06 13.18 4.91
C ASN A 228 20.92 13.76 5.71
N ILE A 229 20.27 13.00 6.57
CA ILE A 229 19.15 13.43 7.41
C ILE A 229 19.53 13.44 8.88
N GLU A 230 18.84 14.28 9.65
CA GLU A 230 18.97 14.38 11.09
C GLU A 230 17.65 14.75 11.75
N ALA A 231 17.53 14.48 13.04
CA ALA A 231 16.56 15.13 13.90
C ALA A 231 17.27 16.31 14.59
N LEU A 232 17.15 17.49 13.98
CA LEU A 232 17.87 18.66 14.43
C LEU A 232 17.43 19.05 15.85
N LYS A 233 18.37 19.06 16.78
CA LYS A 233 18.13 19.48 18.16
C LYS A 233 18.18 21.00 18.29
N VAL A 234 17.37 21.52 19.20
CA VAL A 234 17.51 22.92 19.63
C VAL A 234 18.86 23.09 20.34
N ALA A 235 19.54 24.20 20.10
CA ALA A 235 20.91 24.43 20.59
C ALA A 235 21.06 24.46 22.13
N LEU A 236 19.96 24.68 22.85
CA LEU A 236 19.94 24.65 24.31
C LEU A 236 19.76 23.21 24.81
N PRO A 237 20.49 22.78 25.83
CA PRO A 237 20.34 21.44 26.42
C PRO A 237 18.87 21.19 26.82
N ASP A 238 18.41 19.97 26.60
CA ASP A 238 17.07 19.46 26.96
C ASP A 238 15.88 20.26 26.38
N SER A 239 16.13 21.07 25.36
CA SER A 239 15.11 21.92 24.73
C SER A 239 14.33 21.26 23.59
N GLY A 240 14.62 19.99 23.26
CA GLY A 240 13.90 19.19 22.25
C GLY A 240 14.44 19.38 20.83
N PHE A 241 13.56 19.20 19.86
CA PHE A 241 13.90 19.17 18.43
C PHE A 241 13.32 20.37 17.69
N VAL A 242 14.09 20.94 16.78
CA VAL A 242 13.66 22.13 15.99
C VAL A 242 12.39 21.84 15.22
N PHE A 243 12.31 20.66 14.57
CA PHE A 243 11.16 20.21 13.81
C PHE A 243 10.36 19.15 14.58
N GLY A 244 10.03 19.47 15.81
CA GLY A 244 9.34 18.56 16.72
C GLY A 244 8.94 19.24 18.01
N THR A 245 8.72 18.41 19.02
CA THR A 245 8.44 18.91 20.37
C THR A 245 9.65 19.66 20.90
N ASN A 246 9.48 20.91 21.28
CA ASN A 246 10.53 21.73 21.86
C ASN A 246 9.99 22.85 22.78
N THR A 247 10.89 23.45 23.54
CA THR A 247 10.56 24.48 24.52
C THR A 247 10.16 25.85 23.92
N THR A 248 10.38 26.04 22.62
CA THR A 248 10.00 27.30 21.93
C THR A 248 8.58 27.29 21.41
N ASN A 249 7.92 26.12 21.49
CA ASN A 249 6.52 25.89 21.14
C ASN A 249 6.08 26.52 19.80
N PRO A 250 6.68 26.17 18.66
CA PRO A 250 6.17 26.61 17.37
C PRO A 250 4.78 26.05 17.14
N GLU A 251 3.91 26.80 16.48
CA GLU A 251 2.51 26.40 16.26
C GLU A 251 2.41 25.22 15.29
N SER A 252 3.21 25.25 14.23
CA SER A 252 3.20 24.24 13.18
C SER A 252 4.50 24.24 12.39
N PHE A 253 4.71 23.15 11.65
CA PHE A 253 5.76 23.00 10.66
C PHE A 253 5.14 22.65 9.32
N ALA A 254 5.78 22.98 8.20
CA ALA A 254 5.31 22.56 6.89
C ALA A 254 6.46 22.27 5.94
N GLU A 255 6.17 21.42 4.96
CA GLU A 255 7.02 21.10 3.80
C GLU A 255 6.29 21.51 2.54
N GLY A 256 6.95 22.25 1.64
CA GLY A 256 6.38 22.80 0.43
C GLY A 256 6.68 21.94 -0.80
N TYR A 257 5.70 21.78 -1.68
CA TYR A 257 5.78 21.03 -2.93
C TYR A 257 5.29 21.85 -4.10
N SER A 258 6.07 21.91 -5.17
CA SER A 258 5.69 22.54 -6.43
C SER A 258 5.39 21.44 -7.47
N ILE A 259 4.23 21.50 -8.10
CA ILE A 259 3.76 20.57 -9.10
C ILE A 259 3.66 21.17 -10.49
N SER A 260 4.30 22.33 -10.70
CA SER A 260 4.48 22.95 -12.02
C SER A 260 3.19 23.22 -12.82
N GLY A 261 2.09 23.54 -12.13
CA GLY A 261 0.81 23.83 -12.78
C GLY A 261 -0.02 22.60 -13.16
N GLU A 262 0.43 21.42 -12.80
CA GLU A 262 -0.36 20.20 -12.95
C GLU A 262 -1.33 20.04 -11.78
N LYS A 263 -2.50 19.51 -12.07
CA LYS A 263 -3.48 19.20 -11.03
C LYS A 263 -3.16 17.85 -10.41
N VAL A 264 -3.10 17.77 -9.11
CA VAL A 264 -2.85 16.54 -8.37
C VAL A 264 -3.94 16.25 -7.35
N ARG A 265 -4.21 14.97 -7.16
CA ARG A 265 -4.96 14.44 -6.04
C ARG A 265 -3.95 13.94 -4.99
N ILE A 266 -4.10 14.39 -3.75
CA ILE A 266 -3.23 13.99 -2.63
C ILE A 266 -3.96 12.91 -1.83
N HIS A 267 -3.39 11.70 -1.78
CA HIS A 267 -3.99 10.53 -1.13
C HIS A 267 -3.65 10.41 0.35
N GLY A 268 -2.59 11.05 0.79
CA GLY A 268 -2.06 10.98 2.14
C GLY A 268 -0.59 11.35 2.16
N VAL A 269 0.03 11.22 3.31
CA VAL A 269 1.44 11.57 3.49
C VAL A 269 2.19 10.50 4.28
N PHE A 270 3.44 10.28 3.93
CA PHE A 270 4.38 9.57 4.78
C PHE A 270 5.10 10.56 5.69
N MET A 271 5.03 10.32 6.99
CA MET A 271 5.88 10.99 7.97
C MET A 271 7.01 10.08 8.39
N VAL A 272 8.22 10.59 8.39
CA VAL A 272 9.39 9.82 8.84
C VAL A 272 9.99 10.47 10.07
N THR A 273 9.89 9.74 11.18
CA THR A 273 10.30 10.22 12.49
C THR A 273 11.46 9.39 13.04
N PRO A 274 12.45 9.99 13.72
CA PRO A 274 13.50 9.24 14.40
C PRO A 274 12.95 8.41 15.56
N SER A 275 12.03 9.00 16.30
CA SER A 275 11.31 8.36 17.39
C SER A 275 10.12 9.23 17.80
N ALA A 276 9.12 8.60 18.40
CA ALA A 276 8.13 9.26 19.23
C ALA A 276 8.18 8.61 20.61
N ILE A 277 8.21 9.42 21.66
CA ILE A 277 8.33 8.98 23.06
C ILE A 277 7.06 9.40 23.80
N GLY A 278 6.59 8.57 24.71
CA GLY A 278 5.39 8.80 25.49
C GLY A 278 4.24 7.89 25.10
N SER A 279 3.10 8.05 25.77
CA SER A 279 1.92 7.21 25.53
C SER A 279 1.08 7.66 24.34
N TRP A 280 1.14 8.94 24.00
CA TRP A 280 0.31 9.59 22.98
C TRP A 280 -1.20 9.42 23.19
N LYS A 281 -1.63 9.04 24.37
CA LYS A 281 -3.04 8.83 24.70
C LYS A 281 -3.84 10.12 24.61
N ASP A 282 -3.31 11.20 25.23
CA ASP A 282 -3.94 12.52 25.32
C ASP A 282 -3.28 13.55 24.38
N SER A 283 -2.31 13.09 23.60
CA SER A 283 -1.60 13.89 22.59
C SER A 283 -2.05 13.53 21.19
N LYS A 284 -1.87 14.46 20.25
CA LYS A 284 -2.15 14.23 18.83
C LYS A 284 -1.25 15.07 17.94
N VAL A 285 -1.12 14.64 16.71
CA VAL A 285 -0.54 15.42 15.61
C VAL A 285 -1.65 15.71 14.62
N THR A 286 -1.84 16.96 14.25
CA THR A 286 -2.79 17.33 13.20
C THR A 286 -2.01 17.53 11.91
N ILE A 287 -2.26 16.69 10.92
CA ILE A 287 -1.71 16.84 9.56
C ILE A 287 -2.66 17.73 8.78
N SER A 288 -2.12 18.72 8.10
CA SER A 288 -2.91 19.67 7.32
C SER A 288 -2.30 19.91 5.94
N VAL A 289 -3.15 20.18 4.96
CA VAL A 289 -2.73 20.59 3.61
C VAL A 289 -3.16 22.03 3.42
N TYR A 290 -2.23 22.86 2.98
CA TYR A 290 -2.47 24.24 2.57
C TYR A 290 -2.17 24.39 1.09
N ASN A 291 -2.96 25.16 0.37
CA ASN A 291 -2.49 25.70 -0.91
C ASN A 291 -1.50 26.81 -0.66
N GLY A 292 -0.90 27.36 -1.71
CA GLY A 292 -0.03 28.52 -1.54
C GLY A 292 0.57 29.01 -2.84
N ASN A 293 1.33 30.10 -2.68
CA ASN A 293 2.16 30.69 -3.72
C ASN A 293 3.38 31.27 -3.03
N GLY A 294 4.46 30.51 -3.00
CA GLY A 294 5.70 30.86 -2.30
C GLY A 294 5.64 30.77 -0.79
N LYS A 295 4.49 30.50 -0.16
CA LYS A 295 4.30 30.21 1.27
C LYS A 295 2.96 29.52 1.53
N PRO A 296 2.79 28.81 2.66
CA PRO A 296 1.50 28.23 3.02
C PRO A 296 0.39 29.28 3.10
N GLY A 297 -0.70 29.06 2.38
CA GLY A 297 -1.83 29.99 2.25
C GLY A 297 -3.10 29.49 2.96
N GLN A 298 -4.13 29.11 2.20
CA GLN A 298 -5.40 28.66 2.72
C GLN A 298 -5.36 27.17 3.10
N LEU A 299 -5.96 26.82 4.22
CA LEU A 299 -6.16 25.43 4.65
C LEU A 299 -7.15 24.72 3.71
N ILE A 300 -6.75 23.59 3.13
CA ILE A 300 -7.58 22.78 2.26
C ILE A 300 -8.11 21.52 3.00
N HIS A 301 -7.25 20.90 3.81
CA HIS A 301 -7.56 19.65 4.51
C HIS A 301 -6.88 19.60 5.87
N SER A 302 -7.52 18.93 6.81
CA SER A 302 -6.94 18.69 8.13
C SER A 302 -7.40 17.33 8.67
N GLN A 303 -6.47 16.56 9.25
CA GLN A 303 -6.73 15.24 9.79
C GLN A 303 -5.85 14.97 11.00
N ILE A 304 -6.44 14.34 12.02
CA ILE A 304 -5.71 13.93 13.22
C ILE A 304 -4.94 12.64 12.95
N PHE A 305 -3.70 12.64 13.40
CA PHE A 305 -2.83 11.48 13.46
C PHE A 305 -2.35 11.30 14.90
N LYS A 306 -2.39 10.08 15.40
CA LYS A 306 -1.78 9.70 16.68
C LYS A 306 -0.59 8.80 16.39
N PRO A 307 0.63 9.17 16.78
CA PRO A 307 1.81 8.34 16.61
C PRO A 307 1.82 7.19 17.62
N THR A 308 0.78 6.37 17.57
CA THR A 308 0.63 5.19 18.41
C THR A 308 1.06 3.94 17.68
N TYR A 309 1.62 3.01 18.40
CA TYR A 309 2.05 1.72 17.88
C TYR A 309 0.88 0.74 17.95
N THR A 310 0.46 0.22 16.80
CA THR A 310 -0.57 -0.80 16.73
C THR A 310 0.10 -2.18 16.79
N ASN A 311 -0.18 -2.95 17.82
CA ASN A 311 0.26 -4.34 17.93
C ASN A 311 -0.86 -5.27 17.48
N LEU A 312 -0.48 -6.28 16.71
CA LEU A 312 -1.33 -7.41 16.40
C LEU A 312 -1.19 -8.46 17.49
N ASP A 313 -2.30 -8.77 18.13
CA ASP A 313 -2.40 -9.95 18.97
C ASP A 313 -2.88 -11.11 18.10
N ALA A 314 -1.96 -12.01 17.76
CA ALA A 314 -2.26 -13.20 16.95
C ALA A 314 -3.32 -14.12 17.58
N SER A 315 -3.62 -13.95 18.87
CA SER A 315 -4.69 -14.70 19.55
C SER A 315 -6.07 -14.04 19.41
N LYS A 316 -6.13 -12.82 18.89
CA LYS A 316 -7.34 -12.03 18.70
C LYS A 316 -7.38 -11.51 17.27
N THR A 317 -8.47 -11.69 16.60
CA THR A 317 -8.72 -11.08 15.28
C THR A 317 -8.93 -9.57 15.48
N GLY A 318 -7.86 -8.77 15.36
CA GLY A 318 -7.97 -7.31 15.45
C GLY A 318 -6.68 -6.64 15.90
N PHE A 319 -6.61 -5.35 15.62
CA PHE A 319 -5.56 -4.47 16.11
C PHE A 319 -5.80 -4.14 17.58
N ILE A 320 -4.76 -4.20 18.39
CA ILE A 320 -4.76 -3.64 19.73
C ILE A 320 -3.88 -2.39 19.67
N GLU A 321 -4.51 -1.24 19.89
CA GLU A 321 -3.75 -0.04 20.24
C GLU A 321 -2.97 -0.33 21.52
N THR A 322 -1.66 -0.18 21.45
CA THR A 322 -0.83 -0.27 22.66
C THR A 322 -0.32 1.11 23.00
N ASP A 323 -0.38 1.46 24.28
CA ASP A 323 0.23 2.69 24.82
C ASP A 323 1.76 2.63 24.85
N LYS A 324 2.37 1.71 24.05
CA LYS A 324 3.82 1.61 23.99
C LYS A 324 4.40 2.78 23.22
N PRO A 325 5.39 3.46 23.75
CA PRO A 325 6.06 4.55 23.06
C PRO A 325 6.74 4.04 21.79
N LEU A 326 6.66 4.82 20.73
CA LEU A 326 7.43 4.60 19.51
C LEU A 326 8.89 4.92 19.78
N THR A 327 9.71 3.88 19.92
CA THR A 327 11.13 4.03 20.29
C THR A 327 12.10 3.86 19.13
N ARG A 328 11.59 3.69 17.90
CA ARG A 328 12.38 3.43 16.70
C ARG A 328 12.08 4.46 15.62
N ASP A 329 13.04 4.61 14.71
CA ASP A 329 12.81 5.34 13.47
C ASP A 329 11.65 4.71 12.72
N MET A 330 10.64 5.48 12.42
CA MET A 330 9.41 5.01 11.80
C MET A 330 9.06 5.82 10.58
N GLU A 331 8.59 5.11 9.58
CA GLU A 331 7.83 5.66 8.49
C GLU A 331 6.34 5.34 8.73
N THR A 332 5.52 6.36 8.81
CA THR A 332 4.09 6.23 9.03
C THR A 332 3.33 6.85 7.87
N PHE A 333 2.47 6.09 7.21
CA PHE A 333 1.54 6.62 6.22
C PHE A 333 0.27 7.11 6.90
N VAL A 334 -0.06 8.39 6.71
CA VAL A 334 -1.31 8.99 7.18
C VAL A 334 -2.22 9.18 5.96
N PRO A 335 -3.20 8.29 5.76
CA PRO A 335 -4.12 8.39 4.63
C PRO A 335 -5.09 9.55 4.83
N PHE A 336 -5.45 10.24 3.74
CA PHE A 336 -6.48 11.26 3.78
C PHE A 336 -7.86 10.64 3.58
N THR A 337 -8.79 10.97 4.45
CA THR A 337 -10.18 10.46 4.43
C THR A 337 -11.07 11.22 3.46
N SER A 338 -10.63 12.37 2.96
CA SER A 338 -11.34 13.19 1.98
C SER A 338 -10.49 13.41 0.73
N ARG A 339 -11.16 13.77 -0.37
CA ARG A 339 -10.48 14.12 -1.61
C ARG A 339 -9.80 15.47 -1.43
N VAL A 340 -8.47 15.48 -1.58
CA VAL A 340 -7.66 16.69 -1.54
C VAL A 340 -7.02 16.89 -2.90
N VAL A 341 -7.28 18.05 -3.52
CA VAL A 341 -6.78 18.39 -4.86
C VAL A 341 -6.15 19.77 -4.85
N ASP A 342 -4.98 19.91 -5.48
CA ASP A 342 -4.31 21.19 -5.71
C ASP A 342 -3.69 21.25 -7.12
N GLU A 343 -3.40 22.48 -7.61
CA GLU A 343 -3.00 22.71 -9.00
C GLU A 343 -1.61 23.32 -9.16
N ASN A 344 -0.97 23.84 -8.11
CA ASN A 344 0.30 24.56 -8.25
C ASN A 344 1.30 24.22 -7.17
N GLU A 345 1.22 24.93 -6.06
CA GLU A 345 2.01 24.71 -4.86
C GLU A 345 1.09 24.31 -3.73
N PHE A 346 1.48 23.28 -3.01
CA PHE A 346 0.81 22.90 -1.78
C PHE A 346 1.84 22.63 -0.69
N TYR A 347 1.38 22.71 0.55
CA TYR A 347 2.21 22.54 1.72
C TYR A 347 1.58 21.51 2.64
N ILE A 348 2.36 20.51 3.03
CA ILE A 348 1.96 19.54 4.04
C ILE A 348 2.47 20.03 5.37
N SER A 349 1.55 20.32 6.27
CA SER A 349 1.85 20.84 7.61
C SER A 349 1.53 19.81 8.69
N TYR A 350 2.22 19.88 9.80
CA TYR A 350 1.85 19.19 11.01
C TYR A 350 1.92 20.10 12.23
N THR A 351 0.93 19.94 13.10
CA THR A 351 0.82 20.64 14.38
C THR A 351 0.88 19.60 15.48
N ILE A 352 1.73 19.83 16.48
CA ILE A 352 1.92 18.90 17.60
C ILE A 352 1.17 19.46 18.81
N GLU A 353 0.19 18.73 19.29
CA GLU A 353 -0.54 19.03 20.51
C GLU A 353 -0.23 17.90 21.51
N ASN A 354 0.77 18.11 22.36
CA ASN A 354 1.28 17.09 23.26
C ASN A 354 1.17 17.46 24.73
N VAL A 355 0.96 16.46 25.57
CA VAL A 355 1.09 16.55 27.02
C VAL A 355 2.54 16.29 27.44
N ALA A 356 2.86 16.66 28.68
CA ALA A 356 4.21 16.46 29.22
C ALA A 356 4.61 14.98 29.17
N GLY A 357 5.80 14.72 28.63
CA GLY A 357 6.34 13.38 28.45
C GLY A 357 6.16 12.79 27.05
N ASP A 358 5.20 13.29 26.26
CA ASP A 358 5.03 12.89 24.87
C ASP A 358 5.87 13.78 23.94
N THR A 359 6.78 13.20 23.19
CA THR A 359 7.68 13.93 22.29
C THR A 359 7.74 13.27 20.93
N ILE A 360 7.84 14.08 19.89
CA ILE A 360 8.04 13.62 18.51
C ILE A 360 8.96 14.58 17.77
N ALA A 361 9.69 14.06 16.79
CA ALA A 361 10.43 14.87 15.82
C ALA A 361 10.21 14.30 14.41
N VAL A 362 10.36 15.13 13.41
CA VAL A 362 10.43 14.74 12.00
C VAL A 362 11.87 14.93 11.55
N TYR A 363 12.37 14.01 10.72
CA TYR A 363 13.69 14.16 10.11
C TYR A 363 13.72 15.34 9.15
N ASN A 364 14.87 15.99 9.09
CA ASN A 364 15.19 17.05 8.13
C ASN A 364 16.53 16.77 7.45
N LEU A 365 16.78 17.41 6.30
CA LEU A 365 18.09 17.41 5.66
C LEU A 365 19.11 18.18 6.51
N LYS A 366 20.33 17.64 6.61
CA LYS A 366 21.45 18.30 7.30
C LYS A 366 21.87 19.57 6.59
N SER A 367 22.57 20.42 7.33
CA SER A 367 23.22 21.60 6.77
C SER A 367 24.16 21.23 5.61
N GLY A 368 24.02 21.95 4.48
CA GLY A 368 24.82 21.72 3.27
C GLY A 368 24.27 20.65 2.31
N GLU A 369 23.24 19.89 2.69
CA GLU A 369 22.63 18.85 1.86
C GLU A 369 21.58 19.38 0.89
N SER A 370 21.10 20.61 1.07
CA SER A 370 20.19 21.29 0.15
C SER A 370 20.61 22.73 -0.08
N THR A 371 20.42 23.18 -1.32
CA THR A 371 20.56 24.61 -1.68
C THR A 371 19.22 25.34 -1.68
N LYS A 372 18.10 24.60 -1.67
CA LYS A 372 16.74 25.14 -1.67
C LYS A 372 16.07 24.79 -0.33
N ASN A 373 15.51 25.81 0.33
CA ASN A 373 14.68 25.58 1.49
C ASN A 373 13.24 25.31 1.07
N THR A 374 12.66 24.24 1.61
CA THR A 374 11.24 23.88 1.40
C THR A 374 10.48 23.77 2.73
N ALA A 375 11.22 23.84 3.85
CA ALA A 375 10.67 23.73 5.20
C ALA A 375 10.22 25.08 5.76
N TRP A 376 9.12 25.05 6.50
CA TRP A 376 8.47 26.22 7.09
C TRP A 376 8.17 26.00 8.56
N ILE A 377 8.19 27.09 9.33
CA ILE A 377 7.86 27.12 10.75
C ILE A 377 6.80 28.21 10.98
N LYS A 378 5.74 27.89 11.69
CA LYS A 378 4.69 28.84 12.06
C LYS A 378 4.89 29.30 13.49
N ARG A 379 4.89 30.65 13.69
CA ARG A 379 4.97 31.31 14.99
C ARG A 379 4.16 32.58 14.98
N GLY A 380 3.39 32.85 16.04
CA GLY A 380 2.55 34.03 16.13
C GLY A 380 1.54 34.16 14.99
N GLY A 381 1.05 33.06 14.45
CA GLY A 381 0.16 33.05 13.31
C GLY A 381 0.83 33.14 11.94
N GLU A 382 2.13 33.46 11.87
CA GLU A 382 2.85 33.72 10.62
C GLU A 382 3.78 32.58 10.24
N TRP A 383 3.80 32.26 8.93
CA TRP A 383 4.71 31.29 8.34
C TRP A 383 6.05 31.95 7.97
N THR A 384 7.14 31.36 8.42
CA THR A 384 8.52 31.78 8.12
C THR A 384 9.30 30.63 7.55
N GLU A 385 10.11 30.83 6.51
CA GLU A 385 11.05 29.85 6.03
C GLU A 385 11.95 29.34 7.16
N ALA A 386 12.11 28.00 7.24
CA ALA A 386 12.96 27.42 8.29
C ALA A 386 14.41 27.90 8.20
N SER A 387 14.91 28.14 6.99
CA SER A 387 16.27 28.68 6.75
C SER A 387 16.53 30.01 7.48
N ASN A 388 15.51 30.86 7.66
CA ASN A 388 15.63 32.10 8.40
C ASN A 388 15.74 31.92 9.93
N VAL A 389 15.39 30.71 10.41
CA VAL A 389 15.43 30.36 11.84
C VAL A 389 16.68 29.57 12.19
N ILE A 390 17.11 28.67 11.30
CA ILE A 390 18.21 27.73 11.54
C ILE A 390 19.50 28.07 10.76
N ASN A 391 19.46 29.14 9.92
CA ASN A 391 20.58 29.63 9.11
C ASN A 391 21.12 28.67 8.03
N PHE A 392 20.33 27.68 7.59
CA PHE A 392 20.64 26.85 6.44
C PHE A 392 19.34 26.34 5.77
N ALA A 393 19.44 26.03 4.47
CA ALA A 393 18.35 25.45 3.71
C ALA A 393 18.12 23.98 4.10
N THR A 394 16.86 23.58 4.26
CA THR A 394 16.50 22.21 4.61
C THR A 394 15.13 21.83 4.02
N SER A 395 14.86 20.53 4.01
CA SER A 395 13.58 19.92 3.71
C SER A 395 13.21 18.93 4.81
N LEU A 396 11.91 18.77 5.07
CA LEU A 396 11.40 17.83 6.06
C LEU A 396 11.11 16.48 5.41
N PHE A 397 11.28 15.41 6.18
CA PHE A 397 10.92 14.08 5.71
C PHE A 397 9.43 13.79 5.96
N ILE A 398 8.60 14.48 5.20
CA ILE A 398 7.15 14.29 5.15
C ILE A 398 6.75 14.30 3.67
N ASP A 399 6.40 13.15 3.14
CA ASP A 399 6.30 12.92 1.71
C ASP A 399 4.85 12.66 1.30
N PRO A 400 4.20 13.52 0.51
CA PRO A 400 2.86 13.26 0.00
C PRO A 400 2.87 12.18 -1.07
N VAL A 401 1.80 11.39 -1.10
CA VAL A 401 1.46 10.49 -2.18
C VAL A 401 0.45 11.20 -3.05
N VAL A 402 0.84 11.54 -4.29
CA VAL A 402 0.02 12.29 -5.23
C VAL A 402 -0.26 11.48 -6.48
N GLN A 403 -1.40 11.73 -7.08
CA GLN A 403 -1.79 11.25 -8.39
C GLN A 403 -1.99 12.45 -9.29
N TYR A 404 -1.25 12.53 -10.39
CA TYR A 404 -1.44 13.56 -11.39
C TYR A 404 -2.77 13.34 -12.10
N MET A 405 -3.56 14.39 -12.22
CA MET A 405 -4.85 14.38 -12.90
C MET A 405 -4.63 14.95 -14.30
N GLU A 406 -4.96 14.18 -15.33
CA GLU A 406 -4.85 14.68 -16.69
C GLU A 406 -5.69 15.94 -16.88
N SER A 407 -5.10 16.93 -17.53
CA SER A 407 -5.80 18.12 -17.96
C SER A 407 -6.67 17.78 -19.16
N SER A 408 -7.91 17.43 -18.89
CA SER A 408 -9.05 17.38 -19.81
C SER A 408 -9.13 16.28 -20.86
N GLY A 409 -10.27 15.66 -20.89
CA GLY A 409 -11.05 15.40 -22.09
C GLY A 409 -11.43 13.99 -22.41
N GLU A 410 -10.86 12.97 -21.84
CA GLU A 410 -11.45 11.62 -21.87
C GLU A 410 -11.08 10.88 -20.60
N ASN A 411 -12.09 10.47 -19.84
CA ASN A 411 -11.90 9.63 -18.65
C ASN A 411 -11.29 8.30 -19.10
N PRO A 412 -10.10 7.92 -18.56
CA PRO A 412 -9.73 6.52 -18.61
C PRO A 412 -10.80 5.74 -17.84
N VAL A 413 -11.17 4.58 -18.35
CA VAL A 413 -12.16 3.68 -17.74
C VAL A 413 -11.50 3.02 -16.50
N GLY A 414 -11.14 3.83 -15.51
CA GLY A 414 -10.72 3.42 -14.20
C GLY A 414 -11.91 3.56 -13.25
N ILE A 415 -12.16 2.56 -12.44
CA ILE A 415 -13.14 2.64 -11.35
C ILE A 415 -12.60 3.68 -10.38
N GLU A 416 -13.06 4.92 -10.48
CA GLU A 416 -12.78 5.95 -9.50
C GLU A 416 -13.34 5.51 -8.14
N PRO A 417 -12.55 5.53 -7.06
CA PRO A 417 -13.11 5.33 -5.73
C PRO A 417 -13.98 6.54 -5.43
N GLU A 418 -15.28 6.30 -5.32
CA GLU A 418 -16.29 7.24 -4.85
C GLU A 418 -15.97 8.72 -5.06
N ASP A 419 -15.92 9.18 -6.29
CA ASP A 419 -16.38 10.52 -6.54
C ASP A 419 -17.84 10.52 -6.07
N LEU A 420 -18.09 11.25 -5.03
CA LEU A 420 -19.45 11.66 -4.68
C LEU A 420 -19.96 12.44 -5.88
N ASN A 421 -20.33 11.73 -6.95
CA ASN A 421 -21.17 12.34 -7.97
C ASN A 421 -22.44 12.69 -7.23
N PRO A 422 -22.71 13.97 -6.92
CA PRO A 422 -23.89 14.35 -6.15
C PRO A 422 -25.17 13.88 -6.85
N ALA A 423 -25.07 13.51 -8.13
CA ALA A 423 -26.18 13.04 -8.93
C ALA A 423 -26.59 11.58 -8.68
N ILE A 424 -25.66 10.69 -8.27
CA ILE A 424 -25.96 9.27 -8.05
C ILE A 424 -25.23 8.78 -6.80
N ARG A 425 -25.98 8.16 -5.88
CA ARG A 425 -25.43 7.49 -4.69
C ARG A 425 -25.91 6.05 -4.63
N VAL A 426 -24.99 5.13 -4.37
CA VAL A 426 -25.26 3.69 -4.25
C VAL A 426 -24.68 3.19 -2.94
N PHE A 427 -25.48 2.56 -2.10
CA PHE A 427 -25.04 1.98 -0.83
C PHE A 427 -25.90 0.80 -0.43
N THR A 428 -25.37 -0.08 0.42
CA THR A 428 -26.10 -1.22 0.99
C THR A 428 -26.66 -0.86 2.36
N GLY A 429 -27.80 -1.42 2.73
CA GLY A 429 -28.31 -1.35 4.08
C GLY A 429 -27.37 -2.03 5.09
N ALA A 430 -27.46 -1.67 6.36
CA ALA A 430 -26.64 -2.25 7.43
C ALA A 430 -26.79 -3.78 7.55
N ASP A 431 -27.94 -4.33 7.18
CA ASP A 431 -28.23 -5.76 7.14
C ASP A 431 -27.77 -6.44 5.85
N ARG A 432 -27.22 -5.67 4.89
CA ARG A 432 -26.76 -6.11 3.56
C ARG A 432 -27.80 -6.89 2.75
N LYS A 433 -29.08 -6.67 3.00
CA LYS A 433 -30.17 -7.33 2.28
C LYS A 433 -30.76 -6.49 1.15
N GLN A 434 -30.50 -5.19 1.19
CA GLN A 434 -31.00 -4.24 0.21
C GLN A 434 -29.92 -3.31 -0.30
N LEU A 435 -29.98 -3.00 -1.58
CA LEU A 435 -29.19 -2.00 -2.26
C LEU A 435 -30.05 -0.76 -2.50
N TYR A 436 -29.55 0.38 -2.07
CA TYR A 436 -30.18 1.68 -2.24
C TYR A 436 -29.45 2.49 -3.31
N ILE A 437 -30.21 3.07 -4.22
CA ILE A 437 -29.68 3.93 -5.25
C ILE A 437 -30.51 5.22 -5.25
N LEU A 438 -29.82 6.35 -5.09
CA LEU A 438 -30.41 7.68 -5.12
C LEU A 438 -29.87 8.41 -6.34
N THR A 439 -30.73 9.06 -7.11
CA THR A 439 -30.38 9.93 -8.25
C THR A 439 -30.90 11.34 -8.02
N SER A 440 -30.25 12.35 -8.59
CA SER A 440 -30.61 13.75 -8.39
C SER A 440 -31.89 14.18 -9.11
N GLU A 441 -32.27 13.51 -10.20
CA GLU A 441 -33.36 13.93 -11.09
C GLU A 441 -34.59 13.03 -10.88
N PRO A 442 -35.69 13.57 -10.37
CA PRO A 442 -36.95 12.83 -10.25
C PRO A 442 -37.57 12.56 -11.63
N GLY A 443 -37.98 11.31 -11.85
CA GLY A 443 -38.71 10.92 -13.07
C GLY A 443 -37.88 10.54 -14.30
N GLU A 444 -36.56 10.62 -14.20
CA GLU A 444 -35.64 10.14 -15.23
C GLU A 444 -35.64 8.60 -15.27
N SER A 445 -35.42 8.04 -16.46
CA SER A 445 -35.25 6.58 -16.59
C SER A 445 -33.88 6.17 -16.05
N VAL A 446 -33.89 5.28 -15.06
CA VAL A 446 -32.68 4.75 -14.41
C VAL A 446 -32.58 3.27 -14.69
N GLN A 447 -31.56 2.86 -15.41
CA GLN A 447 -31.21 1.46 -15.61
C GLN A 447 -30.13 1.07 -14.59
N VAL A 448 -30.36 -0.02 -13.86
CA VAL A 448 -29.43 -0.58 -12.89
C VAL A 448 -29.04 -1.98 -13.31
N GLU A 449 -27.75 -2.20 -13.43
CA GLU A 449 -27.18 -3.52 -13.72
C GLU A 449 -26.31 -3.96 -12.54
N LEU A 450 -26.52 -5.17 -12.10
CA LEU A 450 -25.70 -5.81 -11.08
C LEU A 450 -24.88 -6.91 -11.77
N LEU A 451 -23.56 -6.80 -11.66
CA LEU A 451 -22.62 -7.74 -12.26
C LEU A 451 -21.76 -8.40 -11.19
N SER A 452 -21.29 -9.61 -11.46
CA SER A 452 -20.20 -10.21 -10.70
C SER A 452 -18.88 -9.50 -11.01
N VAL A 453 -17.86 -9.71 -10.18
CA VAL A 453 -16.49 -9.23 -10.44
C VAL A 453 -15.90 -9.67 -11.79
N THR A 454 -16.46 -10.71 -12.39
CA THR A 454 -16.08 -11.20 -13.72
C THR A 454 -16.89 -10.60 -14.84
N GLY A 455 -17.66 -9.53 -14.59
CA GLY A 455 -18.52 -8.86 -15.58
C GLY A 455 -19.77 -9.63 -16.00
N LYS A 456 -20.11 -10.76 -15.34
CA LYS A 456 -21.37 -11.47 -15.64
C LYS A 456 -22.54 -10.67 -15.11
N LEU A 457 -23.49 -10.36 -15.98
CA LEU A 457 -24.75 -9.75 -15.59
C LEU A 457 -25.54 -10.75 -14.69
N ILE A 458 -25.86 -10.30 -13.48
CA ILE A 458 -26.64 -11.05 -12.50
C ILE A 458 -28.08 -10.60 -12.53
N GLN A 459 -28.28 -9.28 -12.56
CA GLN A 459 -29.60 -8.67 -12.54
C GLN A 459 -29.57 -7.35 -13.31
N THR A 460 -30.64 -7.06 -14.03
CA THR A 460 -30.87 -5.75 -14.65
C THR A 460 -32.30 -5.29 -14.36
N ASN A 461 -32.46 -4.04 -14.03
CA ASN A 461 -33.74 -3.43 -13.72
C ASN A 461 -33.78 -2.01 -14.26
N SER A 462 -34.99 -1.55 -14.66
CA SER A 462 -35.20 -0.19 -15.06
C SER A 462 -36.30 0.45 -14.20
N PHE A 463 -36.06 1.68 -13.77
CA PHE A 463 -36.94 2.42 -12.89
C PHE A 463 -37.19 3.83 -13.42
N ARG A 464 -38.28 4.42 -12.99
CA ARG A 464 -38.58 5.86 -13.18
C ARG A 464 -38.72 6.49 -11.79
N SER A 465 -37.69 6.41 -11.00
CA SER A 465 -37.66 6.92 -9.63
C SER A 465 -36.24 7.37 -9.29
N ASN A 466 -36.13 8.44 -8.54
CA ASN A 466 -34.85 8.92 -7.99
C ASN A 466 -34.45 8.23 -6.67
N GLN A 467 -35.33 7.37 -6.16
CA GLN A 467 -35.04 6.52 -4.98
C GLN A 467 -35.41 5.09 -5.35
N ILE A 468 -34.40 4.25 -5.47
CA ILE A 468 -34.52 2.86 -5.91
C ILE A 468 -34.00 1.96 -4.79
N THR A 469 -34.77 0.91 -4.50
CA THR A 469 -34.39 -0.15 -3.57
C THR A 469 -34.45 -1.48 -4.28
N LEU A 470 -33.32 -2.20 -4.27
CA LEU A 470 -33.20 -3.53 -4.86
C LEU A 470 -32.93 -4.59 -3.78
N PRO A 471 -33.68 -5.67 -3.71
CA PRO A 471 -33.38 -6.79 -2.83
C PRO A 471 -32.13 -7.53 -3.35
N ILE A 472 -31.16 -7.70 -2.45
CA ILE A 472 -29.89 -8.41 -2.71
C ILE A 472 -29.65 -9.56 -1.75
N SER A 473 -30.62 -9.90 -0.92
CA SER A 473 -30.53 -10.99 0.08
C SER A 473 -30.34 -12.38 -0.50
N HIS A 474 -30.64 -12.54 -1.80
CA HIS A 474 -30.46 -13.79 -2.55
C HIS A 474 -29.03 -13.96 -3.10
N LEU A 475 -28.20 -12.93 -2.99
CA LEU A 475 -26.82 -12.98 -3.47
C LEU A 475 -25.92 -13.62 -2.40
N SER A 476 -24.93 -14.36 -2.88
CA SER A 476 -23.87 -14.90 -2.01
C SER A 476 -22.95 -13.77 -1.51
N ARG A 477 -22.26 -13.99 -0.41
CA ARG A 477 -21.19 -13.09 0.00
C ARG A 477 -20.15 -12.97 -1.11
N GLY A 478 -19.74 -11.74 -1.39
CA GLY A 478 -18.80 -11.47 -2.47
C GLY A 478 -18.80 -10.02 -2.92
N ILE A 479 -18.00 -9.74 -3.94
CA ILE A 479 -17.91 -8.44 -4.58
C ILE A 479 -18.80 -8.42 -5.81
N TYR A 480 -19.55 -7.33 -5.96
CA TYR A 480 -20.43 -7.10 -7.10
C TYR A 480 -20.19 -5.69 -7.65
N ILE A 481 -20.38 -5.52 -8.93
CA ILE A 481 -20.33 -4.23 -9.61
C ILE A 481 -21.77 -3.79 -9.86
N VAL A 482 -22.09 -2.56 -9.48
CA VAL A 482 -23.39 -1.92 -9.74
C VAL A 482 -23.17 -0.83 -10.77
N ASN A 483 -23.73 -1.01 -11.97
CA ASN A 483 -23.79 0.02 -12.98
C ASN A 483 -25.13 0.71 -12.90
N VAL A 484 -25.13 2.03 -12.81
CA VAL A 484 -26.33 2.87 -12.84
C VAL A 484 -26.22 3.78 -14.07
N LYS A 485 -27.21 3.70 -14.94
CA LYS A 485 -27.27 4.52 -16.15
C LYS A 485 -28.57 5.32 -16.13
N THR A 486 -28.43 6.63 -16.23
CA THR A 486 -29.52 7.56 -16.49
C THR A 486 -29.47 8.06 -17.95
N GLU A 487 -30.36 8.95 -18.35
CA GLU A 487 -30.31 9.57 -19.68
C GLU A 487 -29.07 10.44 -19.86
N LYS A 488 -28.55 11.02 -18.77
CA LYS A 488 -27.46 12.00 -18.79
C LYS A 488 -26.15 11.44 -18.24
N THR A 489 -26.20 10.42 -17.37
CA THR A 489 -25.02 10.00 -16.57
C THR A 489 -24.90 8.49 -16.51
N ARG A 490 -23.67 8.01 -16.46
CA ARG A 490 -23.34 6.61 -16.12
C ARG A 490 -22.49 6.62 -14.88
N TYR A 491 -22.81 5.72 -13.97
CA TYR A 491 -22.07 5.55 -12.71
C TYR A 491 -21.88 4.06 -12.45
N ALA A 492 -20.67 3.70 -12.06
CA ALA A 492 -20.34 2.34 -11.68
C ALA A 492 -19.69 2.35 -10.30
N THR A 493 -20.11 1.44 -9.45
CA THR A 493 -19.48 1.26 -8.13
C THR A 493 -19.44 -0.19 -7.73
N LYS A 494 -18.62 -0.50 -6.77
CA LYS A 494 -18.45 -1.81 -6.17
C LYS A 494 -19.22 -1.88 -4.84
N ILE A 495 -19.95 -2.97 -4.64
CA ILE A 495 -20.51 -3.31 -3.33
C ILE A 495 -19.94 -4.62 -2.82
N VAL A 496 -19.84 -4.75 -1.51
CA VAL A 496 -19.38 -5.96 -0.81
C VAL A 496 -20.52 -6.49 0.05
N LEU A 497 -20.90 -7.74 -0.18
CA LEU A 497 -21.97 -8.44 0.55
C LEU A 497 -21.41 -9.51 1.48
#